data_00e19bda3719cb9bd805443dc375fa02
#
_entry.id   00e19bda3719cb9bd805443dc375fa02
#
_cell.length_a   1.000
_cell.length_b   1.000
_cell.length_c   1.000
_cell.angle_alpha   90.00
_cell.angle_beta   90.00
_cell.angle_gamma   90.00
#
_symmetry.space_group_name_H-M   'P 1'
#
loop_
_entity.id
_entity.type
_entity.pdbx_description
1 polymer ?
#
loop_
_entity_poly.entity_id
_entity_poly.type
_entity_poly.pdbx_seq_one_letter_code
_entity_poly.pdbx_strand_id
1 'polypeptide(L)'
;MEHLQSMTNKQKKCGTIRKVLLWPNTGKKGMAFAVRQAAEVIREFGAQVILTDLALTIGIKPDGFLVYSVQKAMIEADFIVVLGGDGTILAMAQQAAPYHVPILGVNLGHVGFMSELEFPELRLIGRVFNGEYTIDERMMLDVEVLRGEEIVYRTMALNEAIIKTGSIFRISLLDILCDREPVCSLHGDGVIISTPTGSTAYSLAAGGPVIEPSAENISVVPICPHGVQPRSYLFSPHREICIQPRFFNDATIFVSSDGRRGFELTDGDHVFVRKAPFCTRLLRVKGNSFYSLLNEKLTIGRN
;
A
#
# COMPACT_ATOMS: atom_id res chain seq x y z
N MET A 1 -7.83 23.52 -0.10
CA MET A 1 -7.43 22.92 1.19
C MET A 1 -8.51 23.03 2.26
N GLU A 2 -9.27 24.12 2.37
CA GLU A 2 -10.31 24.27 3.41
C GLU A 2 -11.52 23.33 3.27
N HIS A 3 -11.83 22.83 2.08
CA HIS A 3 -12.94 21.88 1.88
C HIS A 3 -12.65 20.43 2.36
N LEU A 4 -11.38 20.05 2.52
CA LEU A 4 -10.97 18.75 3.06
C LEU A 4 -10.92 18.73 4.59
N GLN A 5 -10.69 19.86 5.24
CA GLN A 5 -10.64 19.93 6.72
C GLN A 5 -11.99 19.83 7.42
N SER A 6 -13.11 20.11 6.74
CA SER A 6 -14.44 19.99 7.34
C SER A 6 -14.99 18.56 7.38
N MET A 7 -14.31 17.58 6.77
CA MET A 7 -14.73 16.16 6.75
C MET A 7 -14.06 15.28 7.81
N THR A 8 -13.20 15.83 8.68
CA THR A 8 -12.30 15.09 9.57
C THR A 8 -12.87 14.69 10.93
N ASN A 9 -14.18 14.54 11.12
CA ASN A 9 -14.67 14.01 12.40
C ASN A 9 -15.97 13.21 12.26
N LYS A 10 -15.99 12.20 11.39
CA LYS A 10 -16.93 11.10 11.52
C LYS A 10 -16.17 9.84 11.94
N GLN A 11 -15.86 9.71 13.23
CA GLN A 11 -15.92 8.39 13.86
C GLN A 11 -17.33 7.88 13.56
N LYS A 12 -17.47 7.04 12.50
CA LYS A 12 -18.71 6.31 12.28
C LYS A 12 -18.90 5.47 13.56
N LYS A 13 -19.78 5.92 14.47
CA LYS A 13 -20.34 5.07 15.54
C LYS A 13 -20.74 3.75 14.88
N CYS A 14 -20.63 2.66 15.63
CA CYS A 14 -21.11 1.32 15.26
C CYS A 14 -22.54 1.41 14.70
N GLY A 15 -22.63 1.77 13.42
CA GLY A 15 -23.87 1.91 12.64
C GLY A 15 -23.99 0.68 11.76
N THR A 16 -25.21 0.26 11.49
CA THR A 16 -25.50 -0.87 10.61
C THR A 16 -24.75 -0.69 9.28
N ILE A 17 -23.88 -1.64 8.92
CA ILE A 17 -23.21 -1.69 7.62
C ILE A 17 -24.29 -1.81 6.54
N ARG A 18 -24.27 -0.88 5.58
CA ARG A 18 -25.31 -0.78 4.54
C ARG A 18 -24.77 -0.91 3.14
N LYS A 19 -23.51 -0.52 2.90
CA LYS A 19 -22.92 -0.45 1.57
C LYS A 19 -21.50 -0.98 1.57
N VAL A 20 -21.22 -1.94 0.72
CA VAL A 20 -19.92 -2.59 0.58
C VAL A 20 -19.40 -2.42 -0.84
N LEU A 21 -18.21 -1.87 -0.99
CA LEU A 21 -17.54 -1.79 -2.28
C LEU A 21 -16.83 -3.11 -2.57
N LEU A 22 -17.14 -3.75 -3.70
CA LEU A 22 -16.34 -4.84 -4.24
C LEU A 22 -15.32 -4.29 -5.24
N TRP A 23 -14.04 -4.58 -4.98
CA TRP A 23 -12.95 -4.18 -5.83
C TRP A 23 -12.20 -5.39 -6.38
N PRO A 24 -12.50 -5.81 -7.62
CA PRO A 24 -11.89 -6.99 -8.23
C PRO A 24 -10.56 -6.67 -8.90
N ASN A 25 -9.64 -7.65 -8.91
CA ASN A 25 -8.49 -7.65 -9.80
C ASN A 25 -8.93 -8.04 -11.21
N THR A 26 -9.13 -7.08 -12.08
CA THR A 26 -9.67 -7.30 -13.43
C THR A 26 -8.76 -8.12 -14.36
N GLY A 27 -7.47 -8.26 -14.00
CA GLY A 27 -6.51 -9.08 -14.76
C GLY A 27 -6.57 -10.59 -14.47
N LYS A 28 -7.30 -11.02 -13.42
CA LYS A 28 -7.41 -12.44 -13.07
C LYS A 28 -8.61 -13.11 -13.75
N LYS A 29 -8.39 -14.31 -14.30
CA LYS A 29 -9.47 -15.17 -14.83
C LYS A 29 -10.45 -15.57 -13.72
N GLY A 30 -11.73 -15.74 -14.04
CA GLY A 30 -12.77 -16.17 -13.09
C GLY A 30 -13.25 -15.07 -12.14
N MET A 31 -12.76 -13.83 -12.27
CA MET A 31 -13.08 -12.74 -11.36
C MET A 31 -14.57 -12.38 -11.36
N ALA A 32 -15.25 -12.43 -12.52
CA ALA A 32 -16.68 -12.18 -12.58
C ALA A 32 -17.50 -13.17 -11.73
N PHE A 33 -17.06 -14.43 -11.65
CA PHE A 33 -17.66 -15.42 -10.75
C PHE A 33 -17.39 -15.05 -9.28
N ALA A 34 -16.15 -14.70 -8.93
CA ALA A 34 -15.77 -14.33 -7.57
C ALA A 34 -16.57 -13.10 -7.07
N VAL A 35 -16.77 -12.10 -7.93
CA VAL A 35 -17.58 -10.91 -7.60
C VAL A 35 -19.02 -11.29 -7.32
N ARG A 36 -19.63 -12.17 -8.15
CA ARG A 36 -21.01 -12.63 -7.93
C ARG A 36 -21.16 -13.36 -6.61
N GLN A 37 -20.25 -14.29 -6.29
CA GLN A 37 -20.27 -15.04 -5.03
C GLN A 37 -20.10 -14.12 -3.81
N ALA A 38 -19.15 -13.18 -3.86
CA ALA A 38 -18.97 -12.21 -2.78
C ALA A 38 -20.21 -11.30 -2.63
N ALA A 39 -20.82 -10.89 -3.74
CA ALA A 39 -22.04 -10.08 -3.73
C ALA A 39 -23.24 -10.82 -3.10
N GLU A 40 -23.39 -12.11 -3.39
CA GLU A 40 -24.43 -12.95 -2.77
C GLU A 40 -24.26 -13.00 -1.25
N VAL A 41 -23.04 -13.29 -0.78
CA VAL A 41 -22.75 -13.30 0.67
C VAL A 41 -23.06 -11.96 1.33
N ILE A 42 -22.65 -10.83 0.71
CA ILE A 42 -22.90 -9.49 1.28
C ILE A 42 -24.41 -9.19 1.34
N ARG A 43 -25.17 -9.58 0.33
CA ARG A 43 -26.63 -9.38 0.26
C ARG A 43 -27.39 -10.22 1.30
N GLU A 44 -26.92 -11.41 1.66
CA GLU A 44 -27.47 -12.23 2.75
C GLU A 44 -27.55 -11.44 4.07
N PHE A 45 -26.64 -10.48 4.29
CA PHE A 45 -26.64 -9.58 5.45
C PHE A 45 -27.42 -8.26 5.23
N GLY A 46 -28.17 -8.14 4.15
CA GLY A 46 -29.03 -6.98 3.83
C GLY A 46 -28.27 -5.74 3.35
N ALA A 47 -26.96 -5.87 2.99
CA ALA A 47 -26.20 -4.76 2.49
C ALA A 47 -26.26 -4.63 0.95
N GLN A 48 -26.14 -3.40 0.47
CA GLN A 48 -26.02 -3.08 -0.95
C GLN A 48 -24.57 -3.21 -1.40
N VAL A 49 -24.38 -3.72 -2.60
CA VAL A 49 -23.06 -3.89 -3.20
C VAL A 49 -22.78 -2.77 -4.18
N ILE A 50 -21.68 -2.06 -3.97
CA ILE A 50 -21.15 -1.05 -4.88
C ILE A 50 -20.11 -1.70 -5.81
N LEU A 51 -20.18 -1.37 -7.09
CA LEU A 51 -19.15 -1.61 -8.09
C LEU A 51 -18.70 -0.28 -8.70
N THR A 52 -17.54 -0.29 -9.32
CA THR A 52 -17.08 0.82 -10.17
C THR A 52 -17.11 0.38 -11.64
N ASP A 53 -17.02 1.34 -12.56
CA ASP A 53 -16.97 1.06 -14.00
C ASP A 53 -15.87 0.04 -14.36
N LEU A 54 -14.76 0.04 -13.61
CA LEU A 54 -13.69 -0.94 -13.78
C LEU A 54 -14.17 -2.39 -13.61
N ALA A 55 -15.08 -2.65 -12.67
CA ALA A 55 -15.63 -3.99 -12.45
C ALA A 55 -16.53 -4.45 -13.61
N LEU A 56 -17.11 -3.54 -14.37
CA LEU A 56 -17.95 -3.89 -15.54
C LEU A 56 -17.10 -4.42 -16.71
N THR A 57 -15.84 -4.05 -16.79
CA THR A 57 -14.92 -4.50 -17.87
C THR A 57 -14.69 -6.00 -17.91
N ILE A 58 -14.96 -6.72 -16.81
CA ILE A 58 -14.82 -8.18 -16.71
C ILE A 58 -16.14 -8.94 -16.99
N GLY A 59 -17.11 -8.28 -17.64
CA GLY A 59 -18.36 -8.91 -18.06
C GLY A 59 -19.41 -9.05 -16.93
N ILE A 60 -19.35 -8.23 -15.91
CA ILE A 60 -20.40 -8.15 -14.90
C ILE A 60 -21.49 -7.20 -15.41
N LYS A 61 -22.73 -7.67 -15.39
CA LYS A 61 -23.90 -6.82 -15.66
C LYS A 61 -24.19 -5.95 -14.43
N PRO A 62 -24.59 -4.69 -14.63
CA PRO A 62 -24.85 -3.76 -13.52
C PRO A 62 -26.10 -4.11 -12.70
N ASP A 63 -26.92 -5.05 -13.17
CA ASP A 63 -28.20 -5.39 -12.55
C ASP A 63 -28.03 -5.82 -11.08
N GLY A 64 -28.72 -5.12 -10.18
CA GLY A 64 -28.65 -5.37 -8.74
C GLY A 64 -27.41 -4.82 -8.04
N PHE A 65 -26.58 -4.02 -8.71
CA PHE A 65 -25.44 -3.33 -8.13
C PHE A 65 -25.63 -1.79 -8.16
N LEU A 66 -25.05 -1.11 -7.18
CA LEU A 66 -24.85 0.33 -7.25
C LEU A 66 -23.55 0.59 -8.02
N VAL A 67 -23.63 1.23 -9.19
CA VAL A 67 -22.43 1.57 -9.97
C VAL A 67 -22.08 3.03 -9.72
N TYR A 68 -20.88 3.26 -9.20
CA TYR A 68 -20.40 4.59 -8.82
C TYR A 68 -19.01 4.86 -9.44
N SER A 69 -18.69 6.16 -9.60
CA SER A 69 -17.29 6.55 -9.78
C SER A 69 -16.47 6.13 -8.57
N VAL A 70 -15.16 5.96 -8.74
CA VAL A 70 -14.25 5.56 -7.65
C VAL A 70 -14.39 6.49 -6.44
N GLN A 71 -14.38 7.80 -6.65
CA GLN A 71 -14.51 8.79 -5.59
C GLN A 71 -15.84 8.64 -4.81
N LYS A 72 -16.96 8.50 -5.52
CA LYS A 72 -18.26 8.32 -4.86
C LYS A 72 -18.32 7.00 -4.10
N ALA A 73 -17.74 5.94 -4.66
CA ALA A 73 -17.67 4.64 -4.00
C ALA A 73 -16.90 4.71 -2.67
N MET A 74 -15.77 5.46 -2.63
CA MET A 74 -15.00 5.68 -1.40
C MET A 74 -15.79 6.45 -0.34
N ILE A 75 -16.61 7.44 -0.74
CA ILE A 75 -17.41 8.24 0.19
C ILE A 75 -18.57 7.42 0.77
N GLU A 76 -19.18 6.57 -0.04
CA GLU A 76 -20.41 5.88 0.29
C GLU A 76 -20.21 4.50 0.94
N ALA A 77 -19.08 3.84 0.69
CA ALA A 77 -18.80 2.52 1.24
C ALA A 77 -18.52 2.55 2.73
N ASP A 78 -19.06 1.57 3.45
CA ASP A 78 -18.73 1.33 4.86
C ASP A 78 -17.41 0.57 4.99
N PHE A 79 -17.15 -0.37 4.07
CA PHE A 79 -15.86 -1.03 3.89
C PHE A 79 -15.71 -1.55 2.45
N ILE A 80 -14.50 -1.97 2.10
CA ILE A 80 -14.13 -2.48 0.79
C ILE A 80 -13.76 -3.95 0.91
N VAL A 81 -14.33 -4.79 0.06
CA VAL A 81 -13.83 -6.16 -0.15
C VAL A 81 -12.97 -6.16 -1.42
N VAL A 82 -11.67 -6.34 -1.24
CA VAL A 82 -10.72 -6.46 -2.34
C VAL A 82 -10.60 -7.93 -2.73
N LEU A 83 -11.01 -8.26 -3.96
CA LEU A 83 -10.87 -9.60 -4.53
C LEU A 83 -9.57 -9.66 -5.34
N GLY A 84 -8.49 -10.14 -4.74
CA GLY A 84 -7.16 -10.17 -5.36
C GLY A 84 -6.07 -10.51 -4.35
N GLY A 85 -4.82 -10.41 -4.75
CA GLY A 85 -3.66 -10.56 -3.85
C GLY A 85 -3.19 -9.21 -3.29
N ASP A 86 -2.07 -9.24 -2.57
CA ASP A 86 -1.47 -8.07 -1.91
C ASP A 86 -1.25 -6.88 -2.86
N GLY A 87 -0.84 -7.11 -4.11
CA GLY A 87 -0.70 -6.03 -5.09
C GLY A 87 -2.01 -5.29 -5.41
N THR A 88 -3.17 -5.98 -5.33
CA THR A 88 -4.49 -5.34 -5.51
C THR A 88 -4.86 -4.53 -4.26
N ILE A 89 -4.49 -5.03 -3.08
CA ILE A 89 -4.69 -4.32 -1.81
C ILE A 89 -3.82 -3.06 -1.78
N LEU A 90 -2.54 -3.13 -2.21
CA LEU A 90 -1.64 -1.97 -2.33
C LEU A 90 -2.24 -0.87 -3.21
N ALA A 91 -2.75 -1.26 -4.39
CA ALA A 91 -3.37 -0.30 -5.31
C ALA A 91 -4.62 0.37 -4.69
N MET A 92 -5.40 -0.38 -3.90
CA MET A 92 -6.60 0.12 -3.22
C MET A 92 -6.26 0.96 -1.99
N ALA A 93 -5.24 0.61 -1.25
CA ALA A 93 -4.84 1.29 -0.01
C ALA A 93 -4.63 2.80 -0.21
N GLN A 94 -3.94 3.19 -1.27
CA GLN A 94 -3.70 4.60 -1.59
C GLN A 94 -4.98 5.39 -1.90
N GLN A 95 -6.00 4.72 -2.45
CA GLN A 95 -7.30 5.34 -2.76
C GLN A 95 -8.21 5.39 -1.54
N ALA A 96 -8.17 4.36 -0.69
CA ALA A 96 -9.05 4.22 0.47
C ALA A 96 -8.56 5.03 1.68
N ALA A 97 -7.24 5.17 1.88
CA ALA A 97 -6.66 5.80 3.05
C ALA A 97 -7.16 7.25 3.31
N PRO A 98 -7.25 8.15 2.31
CA PRO A 98 -7.78 9.51 2.52
C PRO A 98 -9.24 9.55 2.98
N TYR A 99 -10.00 8.50 2.70
CA TYR A 99 -11.41 8.38 3.08
C TYR A 99 -11.60 7.53 4.35
N HIS A 100 -10.53 7.00 4.92
CA HIS A 100 -10.55 6.12 6.09
C HIS A 100 -11.44 4.89 5.94
N VAL A 101 -11.65 4.40 4.72
CA VAL A 101 -12.50 3.23 4.44
C VAL A 101 -11.70 1.95 4.70
N PRO A 102 -12.17 1.06 5.59
CA PRO A 102 -11.47 -0.19 5.88
C PRO A 102 -11.51 -1.16 4.70
N ILE A 103 -10.44 -1.97 4.57
CA ILE A 103 -10.26 -2.95 3.51
C ILE A 103 -10.26 -4.36 4.09
N LEU A 104 -11.09 -5.25 3.55
CA LEU A 104 -11.01 -6.69 3.76
C LEU A 104 -10.43 -7.33 2.49
N GLY A 105 -9.23 -7.87 2.58
CA GLY A 105 -8.58 -8.56 1.46
C GLY A 105 -9.02 -10.02 1.36
N VAL A 106 -9.49 -10.44 0.18
CA VAL A 106 -9.82 -11.83 -0.14
C VAL A 106 -8.94 -12.29 -1.30
N ASN A 107 -8.05 -13.24 -1.05
CA ASN A 107 -7.17 -13.78 -2.07
C ASN A 107 -7.85 -14.95 -2.82
N LEU A 108 -7.64 -15.01 -4.13
CA LEU A 108 -8.10 -16.09 -4.98
C LEU A 108 -7.06 -17.23 -5.11
N GLY A 109 -5.99 -17.15 -4.38
CA GLY A 109 -4.91 -18.14 -4.25
C GLY A 109 -4.50 -18.22 -2.79
N HIS A 110 -3.18 -18.24 -2.52
CA HIS A 110 -2.68 -18.27 -1.14
C HIS A 110 -2.72 -16.89 -0.50
N VAL A 111 -3.12 -16.81 0.77
CA VAL A 111 -3.11 -15.58 1.58
C VAL A 111 -1.71 -14.94 1.57
N GLY A 112 -1.67 -13.65 1.31
CA GLY A 112 -0.48 -12.81 1.43
C GLY A 112 -0.31 -12.24 2.83
N PHE A 113 0.54 -11.24 2.99
CA PHE A 113 0.71 -10.52 4.28
C PHE A 113 -0.43 -9.54 4.59
N MET A 114 -1.16 -9.08 3.57
CA MET A 114 -2.22 -8.09 3.72
C MET A 114 -3.61 -8.67 3.57
N SER A 115 -3.78 -9.72 2.75
CA SER A 115 -5.05 -10.41 2.61
C SER A 115 -5.41 -11.17 3.88
N GLU A 116 -6.71 -11.24 4.19
CA GLU A 116 -7.25 -11.87 5.40
C GLU A 116 -7.90 -13.21 5.11
N LEU A 117 -8.63 -13.30 3.99
CA LEU A 117 -9.41 -14.47 3.63
C LEU A 117 -8.90 -15.09 2.34
N GLU A 118 -9.10 -16.41 2.23
CA GLU A 118 -9.09 -17.13 0.96
C GLU A 118 -10.49 -17.17 0.36
N PHE A 119 -10.58 -17.39 -0.95
CA PHE A 119 -11.86 -17.41 -1.65
C PHE A 119 -12.89 -18.40 -1.07
N PRO A 120 -12.53 -19.64 -0.65
CA PRO A 120 -13.47 -20.54 0.00
C PRO A 120 -14.03 -20.03 1.32
N GLU A 121 -13.38 -19.06 1.95
CA GLU A 121 -13.74 -18.51 3.25
C GLU A 121 -14.64 -17.27 3.16
N LEU A 122 -15.21 -16.94 1.98
CA LEU A 122 -16.04 -15.76 1.75
C LEU A 122 -17.15 -15.55 2.79
N ARG A 123 -17.72 -16.62 3.34
CA ARG A 123 -18.76 -16.52 4.38
C ARG A 123 -18.28 -15.84 5.66
N LEU A 124 -16.96 -15.81 5.92
CA LEU A 124 -16.39 -15.09 7.06
C LEU A 124 -16.51 -13.55 6.91
N ILE A 125 -16.86 -13.03 5.73
CA ILE A 125 -17.28 -11.62 5.56
C ILE A 125 -18.41 -11.29 6.55
N GLY A 126 -19.29 -12.25 6.85
CA GLY A 126 -20.38 -12.11 7.83
C GLY A 126 -19.93 -11.64 9.21
N ARG A 127 -18.71 -11.99 9.63
CA ARG A 127 -18.15 -11.52 10.90
C ARG A 127 -18.06 -9.99 10.97
N VAL A 128 -17.79 -9.32 9.84
CA VAL A 128 -17.74 -7.85 9.80
C VAL A 128 -19.11 -7.26 10.11
N PHE A 129 -20.19 -7.86 9.60
CA PHE A 129 -21.57 -7.43 9.88
C PHE A 129 -21.99 -7.68 11.33
N ASN A 130 -21.43 -8.70 11.97
CA ASN A 130 -21.68 -9.02 13.37
C ASN A 130 -20.80 -8.20 14.34
N GLY A 131 -19.88 -7.36 13.82
CA GLY A 131 -18.94 -6.61 14.67
C GLY A 131 -17.77 -7.47 15.20
N GLU A 132 -17.57 -8.68 14.68
CA GLU A 132 -16.56 -9.64 15.09
C GLU A 132 -15.25 -9.42 14.28
N TYR A 133 -14.66 -8.24 14.39
CA TYR A 133 -13.44 -7.88 13.69
C TYR A 133 -12.58 -6.92 14.50
N THR A 134 -11.32 -6.81 14.12
CA THR A 134 -10.41 -5.76 14.57
C THR A 134 -9.94 -4.95 13.36
N ILE A 135 -9.52 -3.72 13.60
CA ILE A 135 -8.90 -2.86 12.59
C ILE A 135 -7.40 -2.84 12.86
N ASP A 136 -6.65 -3.27 11.85
CA ASP A 136 -5.20 -3.23 11.81
C ASP A 136 -4.77 -1.99 11.01
N GLU A 137 -4.35 -0.95 11.71
CA GLU A 137 -3.92 0.31 11.10
C GLU A 137 -2.46 0.22 10.66
N ARG A 138 -2.22 0.47 9.38
CA ARG A 138 -0.91 0.42 8.75
C ARG A 138 -0.46 1.80 8.34
N MET A 139 0.66 2.25 8.91
CA MET A 139 1.25 3.52 8.50
C MET A 139 1.58 3.51 7.00
N MET A 140 1.52 4.68 6.38
CA MET A 140 1.90 4.89 4.99
C MET A 140 2.99 5.96 4.90
N LEU A 141 3.69 5.99 3.79
CA LEU A 141 4.63 7.06 3.44
C LEU A 141 3.93 8.06 2.52
N ASP A 142 4.21 9.35 2.73
CA ASP A 142 3.97 10.44 1.79
C ASP A 142 5.28 10.73 1.08
N VAL A 143 5.26 10.72 -0.24
CA VAL A 143 6.45 10.86 -1.10
C VAL A 143 6.24 12.04 -2.02
N GLU A 144 7.11 13.03 -1.91
CA GLU A 144 7.09 14.24 -2.73
C GLU A 144 8.41 14.43 -3.46
N VAL A 145 8.34 14.86 -4.71
CA VAL A 145 9.51 15.34 -5.47
C VAL A 145 9.40 16.84 -5.60
N LEU A 146 10.41 17.51 -5.08
CA LEU A 146 10.55 18.96 -5.17
C LEU A 146 11.58 19.31 -6.25
N ARG A 147 11.19 20.15 -7.19
CA ARG A 147 12.04 20.72 -8.25
C ARG A 147 12.10 22.23 -8.08
N GLY A 148 13.22 22.73 -7.60
CA GLY A 148 13.26 24.10 -7.10
C GLY A 148 12.31 24.28 -5.91
N GLU A 149 11.29 25.15 -6.07
CA GLU A 149 10.26 25.38 -5.04
C GLU A 149 8.91 24.67 -5.35
N GLU A 150 8.81 23.92 -6.44
CA GLU A 150 7.56 23.30 -6.90
C GLU A 150 7.53 21.79 -6.60
N ILE A 151 6.39 21.31 -6.10
CA ILE A 151 6.13 19.88 -6.00
C ILE A 151 5.69 19.37 -7.38
N VAL A 152 6.60 18.67 -8.08
CA VAL A 152 6.36 18.13 -9.44
C VAL A 152 5.78 16.72 -9.42
N TYR A 153 5.88 16.02 -8.31
CA TYR A 153 5.30 14.67 -8.14
C TYR A 153 4.94 14.42 -6.69
N ARG A 154 3.80 13.79 -6.47
CA ARG A 154 3.37 13.35 -5.13
C ARG A 154 2.64 12.02 -5.20
N THR A 155 2.92 11.14 -4.26
CA THR A 155 2.28 9.84 -4.12
C THR A 155 2.34 9.36 -2.68
N MET A 156 1.61 8.29 -2.37
CA MET A 156 1.71 7.58 -1.09
C MET A 156 2.17 6.14 -1.34
N ALA A 157 2.79 5.53 -0.34
CA ALA A 157 3.16 4.12 -0.35
C ALA A 157 2.71 3.43 0.94
N LEU A 158 2.15 2.21 0.80
CA LEU A 158 1.88 1.33 1.92
C LEU A 158 3.10 0.45 2.23
N ASN A 159 3.82 -0.01 1.21
CA ASN A 159 5.05 -0.77 1.40
C ASN A 159 6.28 0.15 1.38
N GLU A 160 6.64 0.68 0.20
CA GLU A 160 7.90 1.41 0.04
C GLU A 160 7.88 2.44 -1.10
N ALA A 161 8.76 3.42 -0.97
CA ALA A 161 9.27 4.25 -2.06
C ALA A 161 10.66 3.76 -2.45
N ILE A 162 10.91 3.67 -3.76
CA ILE A 162 12.18 3.21 -4.32
C ILE A 162 12.75 4.33 -5.16
N ILE A 163 13.99 4.74 -4.88
CA ILE A 163 14.76 5.62 -5.75
C ILE A 163 15.91 4.79 -6.31
N LYS A 164 15.92 4.60 -7.63
CA LYS A 164 16.94 3.77 -8.27
C LYS A 164 17.29 4.22 -9.68
N THR A 165 18.49 3.79 -10.13
CA THR A 165 18.87 3.98 -11.53
C THR A 165 18.01 3.14 -12.48
N GLY A 166 17.64 3.75 -13.61
CA GLY A 166 17.04 3.05 -14.76
C GLY A 166 18.07 2.54 -15.76
N SER A 167 19.32 2.89 -15.58
CA SER A 167 20.41 2.53 -16.50
C SER A 167 21.01 1.15 -16.13
N ILE A 168 21.15 0.26 -17.10
CA ILE A 168 21.54 -1.15 -16.87
C ILE A 168 22.98 -1.28 -16.33
N PHE A 169 23.90 -0.39 -16.71
CA PHE A 169 25.32 -0.48 -16.34
C PHE A 169 25.82 0.74 -15.56
N ARG A 170 24.92 1.44 -14.87
CA ARG A 170 25.26 2.65 -14.12
C ARG A 170 24.77 2.54 -12.68
N ILE A 171 25.62 2.96 -11.77
CA ILE A 171 25.24 3.14 -10.35
C ILE A 171 24.69 4.56 -10.14
N SER A 172 23.85 4.72 -9.16
CA SER A 172 23.42 6.01 -8.66
C SER A 172 24.29 6.47 -7.51
N LEU A 173 24.48 7.78 -7.38
CA LEU A 173 24.97 8.42 -6.18
C LEU A 173 23.81 9.18 -5.55
N LEU A 174 23.46 8.81 -4.32
CA LEU A 174 22.32 9.34 -3.58
C LEU A 174 22.80 9.87 -2.23
N ASP A 175 22.65 11.16 -1.98
CA ASP A 175 22.84 11.70 -0.64
C ASP A 175 21.54 11.51 0.15
N ILE A 176 21.67 10.95 1.34
CA ILE A 176 20.56 10.66 2.27
C ILE A 176 20.67 11.61 3.45
N LEU A 177 19.63 12.39 3.68
CA LEU A 177 19.52 13.31 4.80
C LEU A 177 18.30 12.95 5.67
N CYS A 178 18.38 13.24 6.95
CA CYS A 178 17.28 13.15 7.90
C CYS A 178 17.10 14.49 8.57
N ASP A 179 15.92 15.14 8.45
CA ASP A 179 15.64 16.48 8.96
C ASP A 179 16.71 17.51 8.54
N ARG A 180 17.17 17.42 7.30
CA ARG A 180 18.26 18.22 6.67
C ARG A 180 19.69 17.89 7.14
N GLU A 181 19.86 17.01 8.11
CA GLU A 181 21.17 16.56 8.56
C GLU A 181 21.67 15.41 7.67
N PRO A 182 22.93 15.46 7.18
CA PRO A 182 23.49 14.38 6.38
C PRO A 182 23.60 13.07 7.17
N VAL A 183 23.08 11.99 6.60
CA VAL A 183 23.20 10.62 7.15
C VAL A 183 24.32 9.87 6.48
N CYS A 184 24.27 9.77 5.14
CA CYS A 184 25.31 9.13 4.33
C CYS A 184 25.16 9.47 2.85
N SER A 185 26.22 9.21 2.07
CA SER A 185 26.19 9.19 0.61
C SER A 185 26.27 7.74 0.17
N LEU A 186 25.29 7.31 -0.63
CA LEU A 186 25.14 5.95 -1.11
C LEU A 186 25.56 5.85 -2.58
N HIS A 187 26.52 4.94 -2.86
CA HIS A 187 26.85 4.50 -4.22
C HIS A 187 26.24 3.11 -4.42
N GLY A 188 25.37 2.93 -5.40
CA GLY A 188 24.71 1.65 -5.66
C GLY A 188 23.60 1.75 -6.69
N ASP A 189 22.78 0.70 -6.81
CA ASP A 189 21.65 0.70 -7.73
C ASP A 189 20.53 1.63 -7.28
N GLY A 190 20.41 1.90 -5.96
CA GLY A 190 19.39 2.75 -5.41
C GLY A 190 19.18 2.58 -3.90
N VAL A 191 18.06 3.08 -3.43
CA VAL A 191 17.62 3.00 -2.04
C VAL A 191 16.12 2.70 -1.94
N ILE A 192 15.74 1.93 -0.95
CA ILE A 192 14.35 1.65 -0.58
C ILE A 192 14.05 2.39 0.72
N ILE A 193 13.00 3.20 0.75
CA ILE A 193 12.44 3.78 1.95
C ILE A 193 11.14 3.05 2.22
N SER A 194 11.08 2.32 3.34
CA SER A 194 10.00 1.35 3.59
C SER A 194 9.27 1.64 4.90
N THR A 195 7.99 1.33 4.91
CA THR A 195 7.17 1.18 6.12
C THR A 195 7.45 -0.16 6.81
N PRO A 196 6.98 -0.39 8.03
CA PRO A 196 6.99 -1.73 8.64
C PRO A 196 6.24 -2.78 7.81
N THR A 197 5.14 -2.40 7.16
CA THR A 197 4.40 -3.30 6.26
C THR A 197 5.26 -3.74 5.07
N GLY A 198 6.00 -2.81 4.46
CA GLY A 198 6.92 -3.07 3.34
C GLY A 198 8.20 -3.80 3.74
N SER A 199 8.49 -3.93 5.04
CA SER A 199 9.70 -4.64 5.50
C SER A 199 9.75 -6.11 5.07
N THR A 200 8.60 -6.71 4.77
CA THR A 200 8.47 -8.08 4.26
C THR A 200 8.39 -8.16 2.72
N ALA A 201 8.46 -7.02 2.02
CA ALA A 201 8.42 -6.91 0.57
C ALA A 201 9.82 -6.75 -0.05
N TYR A 202 10.05 -5.77 -0.90
CA TYR A 202 11.34 -5.56 -1.56
C TYR A 202 12.46 -5.20 -0.58
N SER A 203 12.13 -4.51 0.50
CA SER A 203 13.07 -4.22 1.60
C SER A 203 13.73 -5.50 2.14
N LEU A 204 12.95 -6.58 2.35
CA LEU A 204 13.47 -7.87 2.80
C LEU A 204 14.46 -8.47 1.79
N ALA A 205 14.11 -8.46 0.50
CA ALA A 205 14.97 -8.98 -0.56
C ALA A 205 16.27 -8.18 -0.71
N ALA A 206 16.27 -6.89 -0.35
CA ALA A 206 17.46 -6.04 -0.31
C ALA A 206 18.28 -6.16 1.00
N GLY A 207 17.91 -7.10 1.90
CA GLY A 207 18.62 -7.33 3.17
C GLY A 207 18.19 -6.42 4.32
N GLY A 208 17.04 -5.76 4.20
CA GLY A 208 16.43 -5.01 5.28
C GLY A 208 15.89 -5.91 6.40
N PRO A 209 15.71 -5.37 7.62
CA PRO A 209 15.17 -6.13 8.74
C PRO A 209 13.66 -6.39 8.57
N VAL A 210 13.18 -7.50 9.11
CA VAL A 210 11.74 -7.71 9.34
C VAL A 210 11.29 -6.81 10.49
N ILE A 211 10.24 -6.04 10.26
CA ILE A 211 9.71 -5.09 11.22
C ILE A 211 8.24 -5.43 11.50
N GLU A 212 7.88 -5.50 12.77
CA GLU A 212 6.48 -5.71 13.15
C GLU A 212 5.61 -4.54 12.64
N PRO A 213 4.47 -4.82 11.99
CA PRO A 213 3.65 -3.78 11.38
C PRO A 213 3.17 -2.67 12.33
N SER A 214 3.05 -2.95 13.63
CA SER A 214 2.69 -2.01 14.67
C SER A 214 3.84 -1.11 15.14
N ALA A 215 5.10 -1.48 14.82
CA ALA A 215 6.29 -0.73 15.20
C ALA A 215 6.53 0.42 14.22
N GLU A 216 5.77 1.50 14.34
CA GLU A 216 5.88 2.65 13.45
C GLU A 216 7.31 3.19 13.34
N ASN A 217 7.90 3.05 12.16
CA ASN A 217 9.21 3.60 11.81
C ASN A 217 9.35 3.73 10.28
N ILE A 218 10.38 4.44 9.85
CA ILE A 218 10.80 4.53 8.46
C ILE A 218 12.13 3.82 8.32
N SER A 219 12.20 2.77 7.51
CA SER A 219 13.46 2.10 7.20
C SER A 219 14.04 2.60 5.89
N VAL A 220 15.36 2.73 5.83
CA VAL A 220 16.13 3.09 4.64
C VAL A 220 17.11 1.98 4.35
N VAL A 221 16.91 1.29 3.23
CA VAL A 221 17.66 0.08 2.85
C VAL A 221 18.35 0.30 1.51
N PRO A 222 19.69 0.24 1.45
CA PRO A 222 20.44 0.33 0.20
C PRO A 222 20.16 -0.84 -0.75
N ILE A 223 20.19 -0.58 -2.07
CA ILE A 223 20.10 -1.62 -3.12
C ILE A 223 21.48 -1.76 -3.75
N CYS A 224 22.08 -2.98 -3.67
CA CYS A 224 23.38 -3.33 -4.24
C CYS A 224 24.44 -2.23 -4.02
N PRO A 225 24.67 -1.80 -2.78
CA PRO A 225 25.61 -0.71 -2.52
C PRO A 225 27.06 -1.12 -2.75
N HIS A 226 27.86 -0.18 -3.26
CA HIS A 226 29.29 -0.31 -3.45
C HIS A 226 30.02 0.35 -2.27
N GLY A 227 31.07 -0.26 -1.75
CA GLY A 227 31.92 0.28 -0.69
C GLY A 227 31.80 -0.46 0.65
N VAL A 228 32.37 0.12 1.69
CA VAL A 228 32.55 -0.53 2.99
C VAL A 228 31.23 -0.55 3.77
N GLN A 229 30.68 -1.74 3.97
CA GLN A 229 29.56 -2.06 4.86
C GLN A 229 28.30 -1.18 4.69
N PRO A 230 27.47 -1.48 3.72
CA PRO A 230 26.16 -0.85 3.60
C PRO A 230 25.32 -1.14 4.85
N ARG A 231 24.75 -0.10 5.44
CA ARG A 231 23.89 -0.23 6.61
C ARG A 231 22.47 0.15 6.24
N SER A 232 21.52 -0.64 6.74
CA SER A 232 20.13 -0.21 6.82
C SER A 232 19.93 0.69 8.03
N TYR A 233 19.14 1.73 7.88
CA TYR A 233 18.83 2.69 8.94
C TYR A 233 17.35 2.56 9.32
N LEU A 234 17.05 2.74 10.60
CA LEU A 234 15.69 2.87 11.11
C LEU A 234 15.51 4.24 11.73
N PHE A 235 14.52 4.97 11.29
CA PHE A 235 14.19 6.30 11.76
C PHE A 235 12.84 6.32 12.47
N SER A 236 12.70 7.24 13.43
CA SER A 236 11.39 7.53 14.02
C SER A 236 10.38 7.94 12.94
N PRO A 237 9.08 7.61 13.09
CA PRO A 237 8.04 7.94 12.11
C PRO A 237 7.85 9.45 11.94
N HIS A 238 8.36 10.26 12.85
CA HIS A 238 8.24 11.73 12.81
C HIS A 238 9.36 12.41 12.04
N ARG A 239 10.32 11.64 11.52
CA ARG A 239 11.43 12.17 10.72
C ARG A 239 11.06 12.36 9.27
N GLU A 240 11.67 13.34 8.64
CA GLU A 240 11.63 13.55 7.21
C GLU A 240 12.94 13.04 6.59
N ILE A 241 12.84 12.11 5.66
CA ILE A 241 13.98 11.61 4.90
C ILE A 241 14.00 12.34 3.55
N CYS A 242 15.15 12.93 3.22
CA CYS A 242 15.40 13.56 1.94
C CYS A 242 16.46 12.77 1.18
N ILE A 243 16.16 12.42 -0.06
CA ILE A 243 17.10 11.79 -0.98
C ILE A 243 17.42 12.81 -2.07
N GLN A 244 18.73 13.10 -2.23
CA GLN A 244 19.26 14.02 -3.24
C GLN A 244 20.06 13.21 -4.26
N PRO A 245 19.50 12.93 -5.45
CA PRO A 245 20.22 12.24 -6.49
C PRO A 245 21.33 13.15 -7.06
N ARG A 246 22.51 12.57 -7.29
CA ARG A 246 23.57 13.22 -8.06
C ARG A 246 23.67 12.56 -9.43
N PHE A 247 23.54 13.34 -10.48
CA PHE A 247 23.54 12.85 -11.84
C PHE A 247 24.95 12.90 -12.42
N PHE A 248 25.38 11.76 -12.99
CA PHE A 248 26.66 11.63 -13.70
C PHE A 248 26.43 10.88 -15.01
N ASN A 249 27.06 11.36 -16.08
CA ASN A 249 27.15 10.63 -17.35
C ASN A 249 25.82 10.07 -17.86
N ASP A 250 24.82 10.89 -18.05
CA ASP A 250 23.49 10.53 -18.59
C ASP A 250 22.76 9.41 -17.82
N ALA A 251 23.03 9.27 -16.52
CA ALA A 251 22.28 8.33 -15.70
C ALA A 251 20.82 8.79 -15.57
N THR A 252 19.88 7.89 -15.77
CA THR A 252 18.46 8.13 -15.45
C THR A 252 18.15 7.58 -14.06
N ILE A 253 17.47 8.35 -13.22
CA ILE A 253 17.07 7.94 -11.87
C ILE A 253 15.56 8.12 -11.77
N PHE A 254 14.90 7.14 -11.17
CA PHE A 254 13.45 7.15 -11.01
C PHE A 254 13.08 7.02 -9.54
N VAL A 255 11.97 7.66 -9.16
CA VAL A 255 11.24 7.37 -7.92
C VAL A 255 9.96 6.61 -8.26
N SER A 256 9.67 5.55 -7.50
CA SER A 256 8.47 4.72 -7.65
C SER A 256 7.93 4.35 -6.27
N SER A 257 6.62 4.14 -6.15
CA SER A 257 5.95 3.73 -4.91
C SER A 257 5.08 2.50 -5.16
N ASP A 258 5.20 1.48 -4.29
CA ASP A 258 4.40 0.24 -4.33
C ASP A 258 4.37 -0.42 -5.73
N GLY A 259 5.51 -0.43 -6.43
CA GLY A 259 5.63 -1.07 -7.76
C GLY A 259 4.90 -0.36 -8.89
N ARG A 260 4.47 0.90 -8.73
CA ARG A 260 3.85 1.71 -9.77
C ARG A 260 4.88 2.21 -10.78
N ARG A 261 4.39 2.80 -11.88
CA ARG A 261 5.25 3.46 -12.87
C ARG A 261 6.10 4.53 -12.21
N GLY A 262 7.42 4.46 -12.42
CA GLY A 262 8.37 5.43 -11.89
C GLY A 262 8.19 6.81 -12.51
N PHE A 263 8.43 7.85 -11.69
CA PHE A 263 8.61 9.24 -12.10
C PHE A 263 10.10 9.49 -12.30
N GLU A 264 10.48 10.04 -13.43
CA GLU A 264 11.87 10.33 -13.77
C GLU A 264 12.33 11.61 -13.07
N LEU A 265 13.44 11.48 -12.34
CA LEU A 265 14.08 12.59 -11.64
C LEU A 265 15.07 13.31 -12.57
N THR A 266 15.24 14.59 -12.33
CA THR A 266 16.24 15.44 -13.01
C THR A 266 17.21 16.02 -12.00
N ASP A 267 18.31 16.58 -12.50
CA ASP A 267 19.31 17.23 -11.64
C ASP A 267 18.68 18.37 -10.82
N GLY A 268 19.01 18.42 -9.54
CA GLY A 268 18.42 19.38 -8.59
C GLY A 268 17.08 18.95 -7.98
N ASP A 269 16.51 17.80 -8.37
CA ASP A 269 15.32 17.26 -7.71
C ASP A 269 15.67 16.70 -6.31
N HIS A 270 14.79 16.95 -5.35
CA HIS A 270 14.86 16.40 -4.02
C HIS A 270 13.63 15.52 -3.74
N VAL A 271 13.84 14.29 -3.29
CA VAL A 271 12.75 13.37 -2.93
C VAL A 271 12.57 13.37 -1.42
N PHE A 272 11.44 13.89 -0.96
CA PHE A 272 11.07 13.89 0.46
C PHE A 272 10.15 12.72 0.77
N VAL A 273 10.45 12.00 1.83
CA VAL A 273 9.67 10.87 2.31
C VAL A 273 9.42 11.02 3.81
N ARG A 274 8.15 10.99 4.19
CA ARG A 274 7.70 11.12 5.58
C ARG A 274 6.49 10.23 5.84
N LYS A 275 6.12 10.07 7.11
CA LYS A 275 4.85 9.41 7.46
C LYS A 275 3.69 10.19 6.85
N ALA A 276 2.81 9.50 6.12
CA ALA A 276 1.60 10.09 5.58
C ALA A 276 0.61 10.48 6.69
N PRO A 277 -0.23 11.50 6.47
CA PRO A 277 -1.28 11.88 7.42
C PRO A 277 -2.41 10.84 7.50
N PHE A 278 -2.42 9.87 6.62
CA PHE A 278 -3.41 8.80 6.52
C PHE A 278 -2.76 7.45 6.78
N CYS A 279 -3.55 6.49 7.26
CA CYS A 279 -3.17 5.09 7.39
C CYS A 279 -4.12 4.20 6.58
N THR A 280 -3.63 3.05 6.14
CA THR A 280 -4.48 1.99 5.60
C THR A 280 -5.09 1.21 6.75
N ARG A 281 -6.41 0.98 6.70
CA ARG A 281 -7.16 0.20 7.69
C ARG A 281 -7.50 -1.17 7.13
N LEU A 282 -6.91 -2.22 7.67
CA LEU A 282 -7.20 -3.60 7.28
C LEU A 282 -8.15 -4.23 8.28
N LEU A 283 -9.24 -4.83 7.78
CA LEU A 283 -10.15 -5.61 8.61
C LEU A 283 -9.56 -7.00 8.86
N ARG A 284 -9.50 -7.40 10.14
CA ARG A 284 -9.04 -8.72 10.59
C ARG A 284 -10.19 -9.46 11.25
N VAL A 285 -10.54 -10.61 10.70
CA VAL A 285 -11.67 -11.44 11.15
C VAL A 285 -11.24 -12.82 11.65
N LYS A 286 -9.98 -13.23 11.37
CA LYS A 286 -9.48 -14.57 11.75
C LYS A 286 -8.61 -14.58 13.00
N GLY A 287 -8.07 -13.43 13.41
CA GLY A 287 -7.19 -13.34 14.59
C GLY A 287 -5.80 -13.97 14.38
N ASN A 288 -5.38 -14.18 13.14
CA ASN A 288 -4.04 -14.68 12.83
C ASN A 288 -2.97 -13.67 13.27
N SER A 289 -1.90 -14.14 13.90
CA SER A 289 -0.79 -13.27 14.27
C SER A 289 0.14 -13.02 13.09
N PHE A 290 0.77 -11.85 13.06
CA PHE A 290 1.82 -11.51 12.09
C PHE A 290 2.94 -12.57 12.08
N TYR A 291 3.33 -13.07 13.27
CA TYR A 291 4.42 -14.03 13.40
C TYR A 291 4.07 -15.42 12.83
N SER A 292 2.83 -15.87 12.97
CA SER A 292 2.40 -17.14 12.36
C SER A 292 2.47 -17.08 10.85
N LEU A 293 2.00 -15.96 10.26
CA LEU A 293 2.05 -15.72 8.82
C LEU A 293 3.48 -15.56 8.32
N LEU A 294 4.33 -14.85 9.07
CA LEU A 294 5.75 -14.67 8.75
C LEU A 294 6.47 -16.03 8.69
N ASN A 295 6.28 -16.88 9.71
CA ASN A 295 6.89 -18.20 9.75
C ASN A 295 6.41 -19.08 8.60
N GLU A 296 5.12 -19.09 8.29
CA GLU A 296 4.58 -19.81 7.14
C GLU A 296 5.28 -19.37 5.84
N LYS A 297 5.32 -18.06 5.59
CA LYS A 297 5.88 -17.50 4.34
C LYS A 297 7.39 -17.69 4.21
N LEU A 298 8.15 -17.55 5.29
CA LEU A 298 9.61 -17.70 5.25
C LEU A 298 10.05 -19.18 5.25
N THR A 299 9.20 -20.11 5.71
CA THR A 299 9.51 -21.55 5.74
C THR A 299 9.23 -22.22 4.39
N ILE A 300 8.27 -21.73 3.60
CA ILE A 300 7.93 -22.27 2.26
C ILE A 300 9.12 -22.20 1.28
N GLY A 301 10.12 -21.37 1.53
CA GLY A 301 11.35 -21.28 0.70
C GLY A 301 12.44 -22.30 1.03
N ARG A 302 12.18 -23.29 1.93
CA ARG A 302 13.19 -24.28 2.37
C ARG A 302 12.97 -25.71 1.86
N ASN A 303 12.03 -25.92 0.93
CA ASN A 303 11.81 -27.23 0.28
C ASN A 303 12.20 -27.19 -1.18
#